data_6b32c709e0982bcd071552a7e055649d
#
_entry.id   6b32c709e0982bcd071552a7e055649d
#
_cell.length_a   1.000
_cell.length_b   1.000
_cell.length_c   1.000
_cell.angle_alpha   90.00
_cell.angle_beta   90.00
_cell.angle_gamma   90.00
#
_symmetry.space_group_name_H-M   'P 1'
#
loop_
_entity.id
_entity.type
_entity.pdbx_description
1 polymer ?
#
loop_
_entity_poly.entity_id
_entity_poly.type
_entity_poly.pdbx_seq_one_letter_code
_entity_poly.pdbx_strand_id
1 'polypeptide(L)'
;VTDVQTAAETVIRHMEIDLKDRNILVAHQFVTGASRCESEDVQVGGLDNIDAAVFTPFDYTALGHIHSPQNVGTDRVRYCGTPLKYSFSEVDQEKSITVVELEKKGTVRTSLLPLKPLRDMRKLRGTYLELTDRSFYRDMNREDYIQVTLTDEDDVPDGLQKLRVIYPNIMQLLYDNQRTKTTQEVDAAQAVEKKTEIELFYEFYELQNNQPMTKQQKDFAEQLIREIKE
;
A
#
# COMPACT_ATOMS: atom_id res chain seq x y z
N VAL A 1 -24.70 16.23 8.89
CA VAL A 1 -23.73 15.14 8.78
C VAL A 1 -22.39 15.74 9.16
N THR A 2 -21.80 15.29 10.26
CA THR A 2 -20.57 15.86 10.84
C THR A 2 -19.34 14.98 10.57
N ASP A 3 -19.54 13.72 10.21
CA ASP A 3 -18.48 12.75 9.96
C ASP A 3 -19.00 11.63 9.02
N VAL A 4 -18.08 10.79 8.54
CA VAL A 4 -18.37 9.70 7.58
C VAL A 4 -19.23 8.61 8.21
N GLN A 5 -19.06 8.30 9.49
CA GLN A 5 -19.88 7.35 10.23
C GLN A 5 -21.36 7.79 10.20
N THR A 6 -21.65 9.01 10.61
CA THR A 6 -23.01 9.57 10.61
C THR A 6 -23.60 9.63 9.21
N ALA A 7 -22.76 9.90 8.17
CA ALA A 7 -23.19 9.87 6.79
C ALA A 7 -23.67 8.48 6.37
N ALA A 8 -22.86 7.45 6.64
CA ALA A 8 -23.18 6.07 6.31
C ALA A 8 -24.45 5.58 7.02
N GLU A 9 -24.57 5.83 8.31
CA GLU A 9 -25.78 5.53 9.08
C GLU A 9 -27.03 6.21 8.53
N THR A 10 -26.88 7.49 8.13
CA THR A 10 -27.99 8.26 7.54
C THR A 10 -28.42 7.66 6.20
N VAL A 11 -27.47 7.34 5.32
CA VAL A 11 -27.76 6.72 4.02
C VAL A 11 -28.46 5.38 4.21
N ILE A 12 -27.92 4.49 5.05
CA ILE A 12 -28.50 3.16 5.29
C ILE A 12 -29.90 3.27 5.90
N ARG A 13 -30.14 4.22 6.81
CA ARG A 13 -31.46 4.47 7.40
C ARG A 13 -32.51 4.89 6.37
N HIS A 14 -32.09 5.56 5.30
CA HIS A 14 -32.99 6.00 4.22
C HIS A 14 -33.13 4.95 3.10
N MET A 15 -32.40 3.85 3.16
CA MET A 15 -32.62 2.73 2.24
C MET A 15 -33.91 1.99 2.62
N GLU A 16 -34.73 1.67 1.63
CA GLU A 16 -35.90 0.81 1.80
C GLU A 16 -35.46 -0.66 1.87
N ILE A 17 -35.00 -1.08 3.06
CA ILE A 17 -34.51 -2.45 3.29
C ILE A 17 -35.66 -3.30 3.82
N ASP A 18 -36.14 -4.27 3.03
CA ASP A 18 -37.02 -5.32 3.55
C ASP A 18 -36.16 -6.41 4.20
N LEU A 19 -36.22 -6.48 5.53
CA LEU A 19 -35.46 -7.46 6.31
C LEU A 19 -35.92 -8.92 6.08
N LYS A 20 -37.03 -9.16 5.37
CA LYS A 20 -37.45 -10.50 4.96
C LYS A 20 -36.71 -10.97 3.71
N ASP A 21 -36.26 -10.05 2.90
CA ASP A 21 -35.50 -10.32 1.70
C ASP A 21 -34.01 -10.48 2.00
N ARG A 22 -33.26 -11.04 1.03
CA ARG A 22 -31.82 -11.14 1.08
C ARG A 22 -31.21 -9.82 0.61
N ASN A 23 -30.56 -9.12 1.53
CA ASN A 23 -29.99 -7.81 1.27
C ASN A 23 -28.47 -7.88 1.17
N ILE A 24 -27.91 -7.38 0.09
CA ILE A 24 -26.47 -7.23 -0.12
C ILE A 24 -26.16 -5.74 -0.23
N LEU A 25 -25.13 -5.31 0.49
CA LEU A 25 -24.54 -3.98 0.29
C LEU A 25 -23.21 -4.11 -0.46
N VAL A 26 -23.00 -3.20 -1.40
CA VAL A 26 -21.68 -2.97 -2.02
C VAL A 26 -21.24 -1.56 -1.64
N ALA A 27 -20.09 -1.44 -1.00
CA ALA A 27 -19.57 -0.16 -0.55
C ALA A 27 -18.07 -0.05 -0.79
N HIS A 28 -17.58 1.19 -0.95
CA HIS A 28 -16.16 1.47 -1.08
C HIS A 28 -15.76 2.41 0.07
N GLN A 29 -15.33 1.82 1.19
CA GLN A 29 -15.10 2.57 2.42
C GLN A 29 -14.08 1.88 3.32
N PHE A 30 -13.35 2.66 4.13
CA PHE A 30 -12.52 2.11 5.18
C PHE A 30 -13.36 1.77 6.43
N VAL A 31 -13.26 0.55 6.89
CA VAL A 31 -13.97 0.03 8.09
C VAL A 31 -12.98 -0.19 9.20
N THR A 32 -13.31 0.26 10.40
CA THR A 32 -12.48 0.13 11.61
C THR A 32 -12.13 -1.34 11.86
N GLY A 33 -10.84 -1.60 12.13
CA GLY A 33 -10.33 -2.95 12.37
C GLY A 33 -9.79 -3.65 11.12
N ALA A 34 -9.90 -3.05 9.93
CA ALA A 34 -9.22 -3.54 8.74
C ALA A 34 -7.72 -3.23 8.77
N SER A 35 -6.90 -4.19 8.32
CA SER A 35 -5.45 -4.01 8.15
C SER A 35 -5.16 -3.36 6.80
N ARG A 36 -4.27 -2.37 6.79
CA ARG A 36 -3.81 -1.65 5.59
C ARG A 36 -2.47 -2.18 5.10
N CYS A 37 -2.17 -1.99 3.82
CA CYS A 37 -0.83 -2.12 3.28
C CYS A 37 -0.27 -0.73 2.90
N GLU A 38 1.04 -0.65 2.66
CA GLU A 38 1.73 0.62 2.37
C GLU A 38 1.14 1.43 1.19
N SER A 39 0.53 0.74 0.22
CA SER A 39 -0.12 1.39 -0.93
C SER A 39 -1.40 2.14 -0.57
N GLU A 40 -1.92 2.00 0.64
CA GLU A 40 -3.16 2.61 1.13
C GLU A 40 -2.90 3.75 2.14
N ASP A 41 -1.64 3.98 2.51
CA ASP A 41 -1.26 4.96 3.55
C ASP A 41 -1.28 6.44 3.09
N VAL A 42 -1.77 6.75 1.91
CA VAL A 42 -1.70 8.10 1.31
C VAL A 42 -2.77 9.07 1.84
N GLN A 43 -3.56 8.73 2.86
CA GLN A 43 -4.55 9.66 3.40
C GLN A 43 -4.07 10.37 4.68
N VAL A 44 -3.80 11.64 4.52
CA VAL A 44 -3.63 12.61 5.62
C VAL A 44 -5.02 12.95 6.17
N GLY A 45 -5.34 12.50 7.39
CA GLY A 45 -6.58 12.87 8.08
C GLY A 45 -7.48 11.68 8.46
N GLY A 46 -7.04 10.86 9.37
CA GLY A 46 -7.61 9.58 9.78
C GLY A 46 -8.96 9.57 10.51
N LEU A 47 -10.00 10.23 10.01
CA LEU A 47 -11.37 10.20 10.59
C LEU A 47 -12.42 9.57 9.65
N ASP A 48 -12.02 8.96 8.55
CA ASP A 48 -12.95 8.40 7.56
C ASP A 48 -13.32 6.94 7.82
N ASN A 49 -13.24 6.51 9.08
CA ASN A 49 -13.51 5.13 9.47
C ASN A 49 -14.99 4.93 9.78
N ILE A 50 -15.55 3.82 9.30
CA ILE A 50 -16.91 3.38 9.62
C ILE A 50 -16.85 2.14 10.52
N ASP A 51 -17.71 2.08 11.54
CA ASP A 51 -17.88 0.87 12.34
C ASP A 51 -18.62 -0.21 11.54
N ALA A 52 -18.12 -1.44 11.57
CA ALA A 52 -18.75 -2.59 10.90
C ALA A 52 -20.19 -2.87 11.36
N ALA A 53 -20.58 -2.44 12.56
CA ALA A 53 -21.93 -2.57 13.08
C ALA A 53 -23.00 -1.89 12.22
N VAL A 54 -22.64 -0.85 11.46
CA VAL A 54 -23.56 -0.17 10.55
C VAL A 54 -24.10 -1.10 9.46
N PHE A 55 -23.38 -2.15 9.12
CA PHE A 55 -23.75 -3.12 8.08
C PHE A 55 -24.64 -4.26 8.56
N THR A 56 -25.03 -4.28 9.83
CA THR A 56 -25.88 -5.33 10.44
C THR A 56 -27.19 -5.64 9.68
N PRO A 57 -27.88 -4.66 9.02
CA PRO A 57 -29.10 -4.95 8.27
C PRO A 57 -28.90 -5.83 7.02
N PHE A 58 -27.67 -6.00 6.56
CA PHE A 58 -27.35 -6.73 5.33
C PHE A 58 -26.93 -8.18 5.62
N ASP A 59 -27.33 -9.13 4.75
CA ASP A 59 -26.90 -10.51 4.82
C ASP A 59 -25.42 -10.65 4.44
N TYR A 60 -24.96 -9.78 3.52
CA TYR A 60 -23.56 -9.70 3.12
C TYR A 60 -23.19 -8.27 2.70
N THR A 61 -22.00 -7.83 3.08
CA THR A 61 -21.43 -6.55 2.66
C THR A 61 -20.12 -6.78 1.93
N ALA A 62 -20.12 -6.47 0.63
CA ALA A 62 -18.94 -6.49 -0.22
C ALA A 62 -18.24 -5.14 -0.16
N LEU A 63 -17.03 -5.11 0.40
CA LEU A 63 -16.23 -3.90 0.58
C LEU A 63 -15.13 -3.79 -0.47
N GLY A 64 -14.96 -2.60 -1.01
CA GLY A 64 -13.76 -2.14 -1.71
C GLY A 64 -12.98 -1.13 -0.87
N HIS A 65 -11.86 -0.66 -1.34
CA HIS A 65 -10.89 0.27 -0.77
C HIS A 65 -9.61 -0.44 -0.30
N ILE A 66 -9.69 -1.48 0.52
CA ILE A 66 -8.53 -2.19 1.04
C ILE A 66 -8.04 -3.22 0.02
N HIS A 67 -6.74 -3.23 -0.24
CA HIS A 67 -6.10 -4.10 -1.23
C HIS A 67 -5.92 -5.54 -0.73
N SER A 68 -5.83 -5.74 0.58
CA SER A 68 -5.70 -7.06 1.18
C SER A 68 -7.07 -7.72 1.37
N PRO A 69 -7.30 -8.95 0.86
CA PRO A 69 -8.54 -9.66 1.09
C PRO A 69 -8.67 -10.05 2.57
N GLN A 70 -9.73 -9.58 3.23
CA GLN A 70 -9.94 -9.81 4.66
C GLN A 70 -11.39 -9.64 5.08
N ASN A 71 -11.79 -10.32 6.14
CA ASN A 71 -13.07 -10.09 6.82
C ASN A 71 -12.89 -8.99 7.89
N VAL A 72 -13.93 -8.25 8.19
CA VAL A 72 -13.94 -7.23 9.24
C VAL A 72 -15.07 -7.47 10.18
N GLY A 73 -14.77 -7.74 11.44
CA GLY A 73 -15.72 -8.03 12.50
C GLY A 73 -16.43 -9.37 12.33
N THR A 74 -17.02 -9.64 11.18
CA THR A 74 -17.74 -10.88 10.87
C THR A 74 -17.35 -11.43 9.49
N ASP A 75 -17.74 -12.68 9.20
CA ASP A 75 -17.57 -13.32 7.89
C ASP A 75 -18.49 -12.74 6.80
N ARG A 76 -19.45 -11.92 7.18
CA ARG A 76 -20.44 -11.28 6.30
C ARG A 76 -19.99 -9.91 5.78
N VAL A 77 -18.95 -9.32 6.38
CA VAL A 77 -18.38 -8.03 5.97
C VAL A 77 -16.96 -8.28 5.49
N ARG A 78 -16.75 -8.14 4.18
CA ARG A 78 -15.50 -8.59 3.58
C ARG A 78 -14.97 -7.64 2.51
N TYR A 79 -13.67 -7.37 2.58
CA TYR A 79 -12.89 -6.85 1.47
C TYR A 79 -12.46 -8.01 0.57
N CYS A 80 -12.77 -7.92 -0.72
CA CYS A 80 -12.26 -8.90 -1.70
C CYS A 80 -10.78 -8.70 -2.02
N GLY A 81 -10.25 -7.51 -1.70
CA GLY A 81 -8.94 -7.08 -2.12
C GLY A 81 -8.90 -6.64 -3.58
N THR A 82 -7.70 -6.32 -4.07
CA THR A 82 -7.46 -6.00 -5.47
C THR A 82 -7.21 -7.24 -6.31
N PRO A 83 -7.55 -7.25 -7.62
CA PRO A 83 -7.32 -8.39 -8.49
C PRO A 83 -5.83 -8.67 -8.76
N LEU A 84 -4.98 -7.65 -8.64
CA LEU A 84 -3.53 -7.72 -8.83
C LEU A 84 -2.83 -7.10 -7.63
N LYS A 85 -1.54 -7.37 -7.48
CA LYS A 85 -0.67 -6.68 -6.52
C LYS A 85 -0.23 -5.34 -7.12
N TYR A 86 -0.40 -4.26 -6.37
CA TYR A 86 -0.02 -2.89 -6.80
C TYR A 86 1.21 -2.36 -6.06
N SER A 87 1.67 -3.07 -5.06
CA SER A 87 2.82 -2.70 -4.24
C SER A 87 3.63 -3.94 -3.84
N PHE A 88 4.93 -3.75 -3.60
CA PHE A 88 5.77 -4.81 -3.04
C PHE A 88 5.40 -5.18 -1.61
N SER A 89 4.64 -4.38 -0.89
CA SER A 89 4.06 -4.77 0.41
C SER A 89 2.98 -5.87 0.28
N GLU A 90 2.47 -6.10 -0.93
CA GLU A 90 1.44 -7.10 -1.22
C GLU A 90 2.00 -8.43 -1.76
N VAL A 91 3.33 -8.59 -1.81
CA VAL A 91 3.99 -9.77 -2.45
C VAL A 91 3.49 -11.10 -1.89
N ASP A 92 3.24 -11.16 -0.58
CA ASP A 92 2.80 -12.37 0.11
C ASP A 92 1.27 -12.59 0.08
N GLN A 93 0.52 -11.67 -0.56
CA GLN A 93 -0.93 -11.79 -0.68
C GLN A 93 -1.32 -12.70 -1.84
N GLU A 94 -2.29 -13.59 -1.58
CA GLU A 94 -2.97 -14.36 -2.62
C GLU A 94 -4.19 -13.58 -3.12
N LYS A 95 -4.14 -13.14 -4.38
CA LYS A 95 -5.25 -12.42 -5.00
C LYS A 95 -6.31 -13.38 -5.52
N SER A 96 -7.59 -13.03 -5.30
CA SER A 96 -8.71 -13.91 -5.62
C SER A 96 -9.99 -13.12 -5.89
N ILE A 97 -10.94 -13.80 -6.54
CA ILE A 97 -12.34 -13.38 -6.60
C ILE A 97 -13.07 -14.05 -5.43
N THR A 98 -13.82 -13.27 -4.66
CA THR A 98 -14.72 -13.82 -3.65
C THR A 98 -16.05 -14.16 -4.31
N VAL A 99 -16.38 -15.45 -4.35
CA VAL A 99 -17.70 -15.94 -4.78
C VAL A 99 -18.60 -16.02 -3.55
N VAL A 100 -19.76 -15.39 -3.64
CA VAL A 100 -20.74 -15.33 -2.54
C VAL A 100 -22.02 -16.05 -2.94
N GLU A 101 -22.38 -17.06 -2.19
CA GLU A 101 -23.61 -17.84 -2.39
C GLU A 101 -24.59 -17.49 -1.28
N LEU A 102 -25.74 -16.92 -1.67
CA LEU A 102 -26.83 -16.63 -0.76
C LEU A 102 -27.87 -17.75 -0.81
N GLU A 103 -27.96 -18.52 0.24
CA GLU A 103 -28.96 -19.58 0.37
C GLU A 103 -30.28 -19.03 0.96
N LYS A 104 -30.77 -19.63 2.04
CA LYS A 104 -31.91 -19.10 2.80
C LYS A 104 -31.49 -17.81 3.51
N LYS A 105 -32.46 -16.93 3.79
CA LYS A 105 -32.23 -15.70 4.56
C LYS A 105 -31.31 -15.95 5.75
N GLY A 106 -30.24 -15.14 5.84
CA GLY A 106 -29.25 -15.24 6.91
C GLY A 106 -28.16 -16.31 6.69
N THR A 107 -28.22 -17.11 5.63
CA THR A 107 -27.19 -18.09 5.30
C THR A 107 -26.37 -17.62 4.11
N VAL A 108 -25.09 -17.34 4.34
CA VAL A 108 -24.14 -16.90 3.34
C VAL A 108 -22.94 -17.84 3.35
N ARG A 109 -22.51 -18.29 2.17
CA ARG A 109 -21.26 -19.01 1.97
C ARG A 109 -20.34 -18.22 1.09
N THR A 110 -19.06 -18.20 1.44
CA THR A 110 -18.03 -17.57 0.62
C THR A 110 -17.01 -18.60 0.22
N SER A 111 -16.56 -18.53 -1.04
CA SER A 111 -15.43 -19.28 -1.56
C SER A 111 -14.51 -18.38 -2.36
N LEU A 112 -13.24 -18.75 -2.45
CA LEU A 112 -12.23 -17.95 -3.13
C LEU A 112 -11.80 -18.65 -4.42
N LEU A 113 -11.85 -17.91 -5.53
CA LEU A 113 -11.30 -18.33 -6.80
C LEU A 113 -9.95 -17.61 -7.00
N PRO A 114 -8.80 -18.31 -6.88
CA PRO A 114 -7.48 -17.69 -6.99
C PRO A 114 -7.27 -17.07 -8.37
N LEU A 115 -6.66 -15.90 -8.41
CA LEU A 115 -6.24 -15.22 -9.61
C LEU A 115 -4.74 -15.44 -9.85
N LYS A 116 -4.38 -15.85 -11.06
CA LYS A 116 -2.97 -15.97 -11.47
C LYS A 116 -2.65 -14.82 -12.43
N PRO A 117 -1.79 -13.88 -12.04
CA PRO A 117 -1.39 -12.80 -12.93
C PRO A 117 -0.45 -13.33 -14.05
N LEU A 118 -0.39 -12.64 -15.18
CA LEU A 118 0.57 -12.91 -16.24
C LEU A 118 2.01 -12.72 -15.75
N ARG A 119 2.25 -11.67 -14.94
CA ARG A 119 3.48 -11.38 -14.22
C ARG A 119 3.12 -11.10 -12.78
N ASP A 120 3.77 -11.80 -11.88
CA ASP A 120 3.60 -11.58 -10.44
C ASP A 120 4.59 -10.53 -9.93
N MET A 121 4.46 -10.11 -8.68
CA MET A 121 5.44 -9.28 -7.98
C MET A 121 6.27 -10.15 -7.05
N ARG A 122 7.58 -9.87 -7.02
CA ARG A 122 8.54 -10.68 -6.26
C ARG A 122 9.61 -9.81 -5.62
N LYS A 123 9.97 -10.13 -4.38
CA LYS A 123 11.13 -9.56 -3.70
C LYS A 123 12.29 -10.55 -3.75
N LEU A 124 13.47 -10.09 -4.18
CA LEU A 124 14.71 -10.84 -4.14
C LEU A 124 15.69 -10.14 -3.21
N ARG A 125 16.36 -10.89 -2.36
CA ARG A 125 17.36 -10.37 -1.42
C ARG A 125 18.58 -11.28 -1.39
N GLY A 126 19.76 -10.69 -1.55
CA GLY A 126 21.03 -11.39 -1.53
C GLY A 126 22.14 -10.54 -2.11
N THR A 127 23.35 -11.08 -2.15
CA THR A 127 24.49 -10.44 -2.83
C THR A 127 24.30 -10.49 -4.35
N TYR A 128 24.97 -9.58 -5.06
CA TYR A 128 24.96 -9.57 -6.52
C TYR A 128 25.36 -10.93 -7.11
N LEU A 129 26.40 -11.56 -6.55
CA LEU A 129 26.87 -12.87 -7.01
C LEU A 129 25.84 -13.98 -6.80
N GLU A 130 25.17 -14.00 -5.65
CA GLU A 130 24.10 -14.97 -5.37
C GLU A 130 22.92 -14.80 -6.33
N LEU A 131 22.44 -13.55 -6.51
CA LEU A 131 21.28 -13.28 -7.36
C LEU A 131 21.57 -13.48 -8.86
N THR A 132 22.84 -13.43 -9.28
CA THR A 132 23.26 -13.69 -10.66
C THR A 132 23.72 -15.13 -10.90
N ASP A 133 23.78 -15.97 -9.87
CA ASP A 133 24.06 -17.39 -10.04
C ASP A 133 22.91 -18.09 -10.79
N ARG A 134 23.25 -18.87 -11.80
CA ARG A 134 22.23 -19.56 -12.63
C ARG A 134 21.37 -20.52 -11.83
N SER A 135 21.91 -21.13 -10.78
CA SER A 135 21.16 -22.04 -9.91
C SER A 135 20.05 -21.32 -9.13
N PHE A 136 20.24 -20.02 -8.84
CA PHE A 136 19.26 -19.21 -8.13
C PHE A 136 18.01 -18.90 -8.98
N TYR A 137 18.21 -18.52 -10.24
CA TYR A 137 17.11 -18.00 -11.07
C TYR A 137 16.59 -18.96 -12.14
N ARG A 138 17.21 -20.12 -12.39
CA ARG A 138 16.84 -21.00 -13.51
C ARG A 138 15.39 -21.49 -13.46
N ASP A 139 14.83 -21.70 -12.27
CA ASP A 139 13.49 -22.22 -12.05
C ASP A 139 12.47 -21.13 -11.72
N MET A 140 12.87 -19.85 -11.83
CA MET A 140 12.09 -18.68 -11.50
C MET A 140 11.48 -18.07 -12.77
N ASN A 141 10.25 -17.54 -12.66
CA ASN A 141 9.72 -16.67 -13.70
C ASN A 141 10.42 -15.30 -13.65
N ARG A 142 11.39 -15.08 -14.53
CA ARG A 142 12.18 -13.85 -14.59
C ARG A 142 11.45 -12.65 -15.16
N GLU A 143 10.26 -12.89 -15.77
CA GLU A 143 9.40 -11.84 -16.32
C GLU A 143 8.52 -11.18 -15.23
N ASP A 144 8.54 -11.68 -13.98
CA ASP A 144 7.85 -11.05 -12.87
C ASP A 144 8.37 -9.63 -12.60
N TYR A 145 7.55 -8.79 -11.99
CA TYR A 145 7.96 -7.47 -11.51
C TYR A 145 8.77 -7.65 -10.22
N ILE A 146 10.01 -7.18 -10.22
CA ILE A 146 10.98 -7.55 -9.20
C ILE A 146 11.48 -6.32 -8.44
N GLN A 147 11.46 -6.41 -7.11
CA GLN A 147 12.24 -5.58 -6.21
C GLN A 147 13.47 -6.37 -5.80
N VAL A 148 14.65 -5.82 -6.05
CA VAL A 148 15.92 -6.41 -5.62
C VAL A 148 16.46 -5.62 -4.44
N THR A 149 16.87 -6.32 -3.38
CA THR A 149 17.63 -5.77 -2.26
C THR A 149 19.01 -6.41 -2.24
N LEU A 150 20.04 -5.65 -2.64
CA LEU A 150 21.41 -6.09 -2.58
C LEU A 150 21.95 -5.96 -1.14
N THR A 151 22.66 -7.01 -0.72
CA THR A 151 23.32 -7.07 0.60
C THR A 151 24.84 -6.92 0.50
N ASP A 152 25.37 -6.55 -0.67
CA ASP A 152 26.76 -6.23 -0.86
C ASP A 152 27.14 -4.99 -0.04
N GLU A 153 28.28 -5.04 0.66
CA GLU A 153 28.78 -3.91 1.46
C GLU A 153 29.17 -2.72 0.58
N ASP A 154 29.72 -2.99 -0.59
CA ASP A 154 30.08 -2.00 -1.60
C ASP A 154 29.00 -1.91 -2.68
N ASP A 155 28.82 -0.72 -3.24
CA ASP A 155 27.91 -0.52 -4.36
C ASP A 155 28.39 -1.30 -5.59
N VAL A 156 27.50 -2.05 -6.20
CA VAL A 156 27.77 -2.77 -7.44
C VAL A 156 27.73 -1.79 -8.62
N PRO A 157 28.87 -1.52 -9.29
CA PRO A 157 28.88 -0.62 -10.42
C PRO A 157 27.93 -1.11 -11.53
N ASP A 158 27.05 -0.24 -12.02
CA ASP A 158 26.01 -0.56 -13.02
C ASP A 158 25.08 -1.73 -12.61
N GLY A 159 24.91 -1.96 -11.29
CA GLY A 159 24.20 -3.10 -10.73
C GLY A 159 22.80 -3.28 -11.32
N LEU A 160 22.02 -2.22 -11.45
CA LEU A 160 20.69 -2.29 -12.04
C LEU A 160 20.71 -2.76 -13.51
N GLN A 161 21.64 -2.24 -14.31
CA GLN A 161 21.75 -2.62 -15.73
C GLN A 161 22.18 -4.06 -15.90
N LYS A 162 23.14 -4.51 -15.10
CA LYS A 162 23.62 -5.90 -15.10
C LYS A 162 22.55 -6.89 -14.66
N LEU A 163 21.81 -6.56 -13.60
CA LEU A 163 20.71 -7.39 -13.10
C LEU A 163 19.54 -7.45 -14.10
N ARG A 164 19.27 -6.39 -14.85
CA ARG A 164 18.22 -6.37 -15.89
C ARG A 164 18.50 -7.31 -17.06
N VAL A 165 19.72 -7.76 -17.27
CA VAL A 165 20.03 -8.82 -18.25
C VAL A 165 19.36 -10.14 -17.86
N ILE A 166 19.23 -10.40 -16.54
CA ILE A 166 18.63 -11.62 -16.00
C ILE A 166 17.13 -11.39 -15.68
N TYR A 167 16.81 -10.27 -15.07
CA TYR A 167 15.50 -9.87 -14.57
C TYR A 167 15.02 -8.60 -15.28
N PRO A 168 14.45 -8.68 -16.47
CA PRO A 168 14.16 -7.51 -17.31
C PRO A 168 13.22 -6.51 -16.64
N ASN A 169 12.34 -6.97 -15.76
CA ASN A 169 11.30 -6.15 -15.13
C ASN A 169 11.65 -5.76 -13.68
N ILE A 170 12.91 -5.45 -13.39
CA ILE A 170 13.27 -4.85 -12.11
C ILE A 170 12.66 -3.45 -12.02
N MET A 171 11.79 -3.26 -11.03
CA MET A 171 11.14 -1.99 -10.72
C MET A 171 11.91 -1.19 -9.67
N GLN A 172 12.54 -1.86 -8.70
CA GLN A 172 13.29 -1.23 -7.63
C GLN A 172 14.59 -1.98 -7.36
N LEU A 173 15.68 -1.24 -7.13
CA LEU A 173 16.94 -1.73 -6.60
C LEU A 173 17.23 -1.00 -5.30
N LEU A 174 17.33 -1.75 -4.23
CA LEU A 174 17.61 -1.28 -2.88
C LEU A 174 18.94 -1.89 -2.41
N TYR A 175 19.56 -1.23 -1.44
CA TYR A 175 20.73 -1.75 -0.73
C TYR A 175 20.41 -1.89 0.76
N ASP A 176 20.80 -3.04 1.34
CA ASP A 176 20.75 -3.30 2.78
C ASP A 176 22.16 -3.64 3.24
N ASN A 177 22.98 -2.62 3.45
CA ASN A 177 24.37 -2.71 3.91
C ASN A 177 24.58 -1.77 5.11
N GLN A 178 25.77 -1.80 5.70
CA GLN A 178 26.07 -0.98 6.90
C GLN A 178 25.89 0.51 6.62
N ARG A 179 26.26 0.99 5.43
CA ARG A 179 26.12 2.39 5.04
C ARG A 179 24.63 2.81 5.04
N THR A 180 23.75 2.02 4.43
CA THR A 180 22.31 2.34 4.38
C THR A 180 21.65 2.29 5.76
N LYS A 181 22.11 1.37 6.64
CA LYS A 181 21.65 1.30 8.04
C LYS A 181 22.09 2.53 8.82
N THR A 182 23.36 2.92 8.69
CA THR A 182 23.87 4.12 9.37
C THR A 182 23.14 5.38 8.91
N THR A 183 22.85 5.50 7.60
CA THR A 183 22.07 6.62 7.07
C THR A 183 20.64 6.64 7.66
N GLN A 184 19.97 5.50 7.72
CA GLN A 184 18.63 5.40 8.32
C GLN A 184 18.64 5.70 9.83
N GLU A 185 19.67 5.28 10.57
CA GLU A 185 19.83 5.61 11.98
C GLU A 185 20.10 7.11 12.19
N VAL A 186 20.90 7.73 11.33
CA VAL A 186 21.18 9.17 11.36
C VAL A 186 19.91 9.97 11.01
N ASP A 187 19.16 9.55 9.99
CA ASP A 187 17.89 10.18 9.61
C ASP A 187 16.85 10.03 10.72
N ALA A 188 16.76 8.86 11.35
CA ALA A 188 15.88 8.64 12.50
C ALA A 188 16.29 9.47 13.73
N ALA A 189 17.59 9.61 13.97
CA ALA A 189 18.11 10.45 15.07
C ALA A 189 17.92 11.96 14.80
N GLN A 190 18.05 12.39 13.54
CA GLN A 190 17.80 13.78 13.14
C GLN A 190 16.32 14.14 13.12
N ALA A 191 15.42 13.18 12.94
CA ALA A 191 13.97 13.41 13.04
C ALA A 191 13.51 13.85 14.45
N VAL A 192 14.37 13.73 15.46
CA VAL A 192 14.12 14.20 16.84
C VAL A 192 14.46 15.68 17.02
N GLU A 193 15.31 16.29 16.18
CA GLU A 193 15.49 17.74 16.17
C GLU A 193 14.31 18.40 15.44
N LYS A 194 13.66 19.36 16.12
CA LYS A 194 12.57 20.16 15.55
C LYS A 194 13.10 21.04 14.41
N LYS A 195 13.19 20.48 13.21
CA LYS A 195 13.50 21.22 12.00
C LYS A 195 12.37 22.18 11.68
N THR A 196 12.69 23.35 11.21
CA THR A 196 11.70 24.31 10.72
C THR A 196 11.12 23.80 9.39
N GLU A 197 9.91 24.23 9.03
CA GLU A 197 9.24 23.85 7.78
C GLU A 197 10.10 24.19 6.55
N ILE A 198 10.85 25.28 6.62
CA ILE A 198 11.76 25.72 5.55
C ILE A 198 12.95 24.77 5.40
N GLU A 199 13.51 24.29 6.52
CA GLU A 199 14.61 23.33 6.51
C GLU A 199 14.16 21.98 5.94
N LEU A 200 12.95 21.51 6.31
CA LEU A 200 12.34 20.30 5.73
C LEU A 200 12.13 20.46 4.23
N PHE A 201 11.71 21.64 3.78
CA PHE A 201 11.52 21.91 2.36
C PHE A 201 12.85 21.93 1.57
N TYR A 202 13.92 22.45 2.15
CA TYR A 202 15.24 22.43 1.53
C TYR A 202 15.78 21.01 1.37
N GLU A 203 15.63 20.17 2.40
CA GLU A 203 16.03 18.77 2.35
C GLU A 203 15.22 17.99 1.33
N PHE A 204 13.89 18.17 1.30
CA PHE A 204 13.02 17.57 0.29
C PHE A 204 13.44 17.96 -1.13
N TYR A 205 13.74 19.25 -1.37
CA TYR A 205 14.19 19.71 -2.67
C TYR A 205 15.51 19.05 -3.07
N GLU A 206 16.48 18.98 -2.16
CA GLU A 206 17.79 18.36 -2.40
C GLU A 206 17.67 16.86 -2.68
N LEU A 207 16.83 16.15 -1.95
CA LEU A 207 16.53 14.74 -2.19
C LEU A 207 15.90 14.50 -3.58
N GLN A 208 15.00 15.38 -4.01
CA GLN A 208 14.32 15.22 -5.30
C GLN A 208 15.22 15.61 -6.49
N ASN A 209 16.11 16.58 -6.34
CA ASN A 209 16.87 17.16 -7.43
C ASN A 209 18.35 16.75 -7.44
N ASN A 210 18.82 16.01 -6.42
CA ASN A 210 20.24 15.69 -6.18
C ASN A 210 21.17 16.92 -6.18
N GLN A 211 20.63 18.10 -5.89
CA GLN A 211 21.33 19.36 -5.83
C GLN A 211 20.65 20.29 -4.81
N PRO A 212 21.40 20.99 -3.98
CA PRO A 212 20.84 21.97 -3.06
C PRO A 212 20.22 23.16 -3.83
N MET A 213 19.25 23.80 -3.21
CA MET A 213 18.66 25.04 -3.73
C MET A 213 19.70 26.14 -3.89
N THR A 214 19.62 26.86 -5.01
CA THR A 214 20.36 28.12 -5.19
C THR A 214 19.85 29.19 -4.22
N LYS A 215 20.66 30.23 -3.99
CA LYS A 215 20.26 31.33 -3.12
C LYS A 215 18.93 31.96 -3.54
N GLN A 216 18.73 32.18 -4.84
CA GLN A 216 17.47 32.75 -5.36
C GLN A 216 16.25 31.85 -5.09
N GLN A 217 16.41 30.54 -5.23
CA GLN A 217 15.34 29.58 -4.93
C GLN A 217 15.01 29.55 -3.44
N LYS A 218 16.03 29.64 -2.56
CA LYS A 218 15.82 29.72 -1.12
C LYS A 218 15.06 30.98 -0.72
N ASP A 219 15.50 32.14 -1.21
CA ASP A 219 14.87 33.43 -0.93
C ASP A 219 13.40 33.43 -1.39
N PHE A 220 13.11 32.85 -2.55
CA PHE A 220 11.74 32.70 -3.06
C PHE A 220 10.87 31.76 -2.20
N ALA A 221 11.40 30.59 -1.81
CA ALA A 221 10.68 29.65 -0.96
C ALA A 221 10.36 30.24 0.42
N GLU A 222 11.31 30.97 1.02
CA GLU A 222 11.11 31.67 2.29
C GLU A 222 10.02 32.75 2.19
N GLN A 223 10.00 33.49 1.09
CA GLN A 223 8.96 34.49 0.84
C GLN A 223 7.58 33.84 0.76
N LEU A 224 7.42 32.75 -0.03
CA LEU A 224 6.16 32.05 -0.17
C LEU A 224 5.64 31.47 1.15
N ILE A 225 6.53 30.87 1.96
CA ILE A 225 6.14 30.32 3.26
C ILE A 225 5.68 31.41 4.22
N ARG A 226 6.27 32.60 4.18
CA ARG A 226 5.79 33.76 4.96
C ARG A 226 4.43 34.22 4.52
N GLU A 227 4.21 34.38 3.21
CA GLU A 227 2.92 34.81 2.63
C GLU A 227 1.76 33.85 2.93
N ILE A 228 2.03 32.53 3.07
CA ILE A 228 1.01 31.52 3.42
C ILE A 228 0.65 31.57 4.91
N LYS A 229 1.55 32.08 5.77
CA LYS A 229 1.37 32.14 7.22
C LYS A 229 0.73 33.44 7.73
N GLU A 230 0.64 34.46 6.89
CA GLU A 230 -0.11 35.70 7.12
C GLU A 230 -1.59 35.57 6.69
#